data_b1b8b6a5ba91e6db8647f1974351008c
#
_entry.id   b1b8b6a5ba91e6db8647f1974351008c
#
_cell.length_a   1.000
_cell.length_b   1.000
_cell.length_c   1.000
_cell.angle_alpha   90.00
_cell.angle_beta   90.00
_cell.angle_gamma   90.00
#
_symmetry.space_group_name_H-M   'P 1'
#
loop_
_entity.id
_entity.type
_entity.pdbx_description
1 polymer ?
#
loop_
_entity_poly.entity_id
_entity_poly.type
_entity_poly.pdbx_seq_one_letter_code
_entity_poly.pdbx_strand_id
1 'polypeptide(L)'
;MRQLLIRADDIGYSYAVDLGIARSINEGLVRSAGLMPNMPEAERGWSLVAEAGIAVGQHTNVCLGKPCADPVLIPSMLNENGEFHSSRTFREHFKRGEELI
;
A
#
# COMPACT_ATOMS: atom_id res chain seq x y z
N MET A 1 23.33 0.18 -23.00
CA MET A 1 23.52 -0.02 -21.55
C MET A 1 22.25 -0.61 -20.97
N ARG A 2 22.33 -1.58 -20.09
CA ARG A 2 21.16 -2.13 -19.37
C ARG A 2 21.09 -1.48 -18.00
N GLN A 3 19.88 -1.12 -17.57
CA GLN A 3 19.63 -0.55 -16.25
C GLN A 3 18.62 -1.44 -15.50
N LEU A 4 18.78 -1.54 -14.18
CA LEU A 4 17.89 -2.29 -13.30
C LEU A 4 17.39 -1.34 -12.20
N LEU A 5 16.07 -1.24 -12.08
CA LEU A 5 15.42 -0.56 -10.96
C LEU A 5 14.72 -1.60 -10.09
N ILE A 6 15.12 -1.68 -8.83
CA ILE A 6 14.48 -2.54 -7.84
C ILE A 6 13.57 -1.69 -6.97
N ARG A 7 12.32 -2.11 -6.87
CA ARG A 7 11.27 -1.46 -6.08
C ARG A 7 10.85 -2.36 -4.92
N ALA A 8 10.66 -1.77 -3.74
CA ALA A 8 10.01 -2.38 -2.60
C ALA A 8 8.61 -1.78 -2.42
N ASP A 9 7.58 -2.60 -2.39
CA ASP A 9 6.21 -2.17 -2.13
C ASP A 9 5.82 -2.38 -0.67
N ASP A 10 4.64 -1.86 -0.29
CA ASP A 10 3.96 -2.07 0.99
C ASP A 10 4.53 -1.32 2.20
N ILE A 11 5.16 -0.15 2.01
CA ILE A 11 5.43 0.75 3.15
C ILE A 11 4.11 1.08 3.84
N GLY A 12 4.08 0.93 5.17
CA GLY A 12 2.90 1.13 6.00
C GLY A 12 2.14 -0.15 6.34
N TYR A 13 2.52 -1.28 5.75
CA TYR A 13 1.86 -2.57 6.01
C TYR A 13 2.04 -3.01 7.47
N SER A 14 3.26 -3.02 7.95
CA SER A 14 3.61 -3.32 9.35
C SER A 14 5.01 -2.80 9.67
N TYR A 15 5.30 -2.63 10.96
CA TYR A 15 6.62 -2.21 11.41
C TYR A 15 7.75 -3.11 10.91
N ALA A 16 7.55 -4.43 10.92
CA ALA A 16 8.55 -5.38 10.44
C ALA A 16 8.83 -5.23 8.94
N VAL A 17 7.77 -5.02 8.14
CA VAL A 17 7.89 -4.78 6.70
C VAL A 17 8.61 -3.45 6.45
N ASP A 18 8.24 -2.39 7.16
CA ASP A 18 8.85 -1.06 7.02
C ASP A 18 10.36 -1.09 7.33
N LEU A 19 10.76 -1.76 8.42
CA LEU A 19 12.16 -1.96 8.76
C LEU A 19 12.92 -2.76 7.68
N GLY A 20 12.29 -3.82 7.16
CA GLY A 20 12.87 -4.63 6.08
C GLY A 20 13.09 -3.81 4.81
N ILE A 21 12.13 -2.96 4.44
CA ILE A 21 12.24 -2.06 3.29
C ILE A 21 13.35 -1.03 3.53
N ALA A 22 13.36 -0.35 4.68
CA ALA A 22 14.38 0.63 5.03
C ALA A 22 15.78 0.02 5.00
N ARG A 23 15.95 -1.19 5.51
CA ARG A 23 17.20 -1.92 5.45
C ARG A 23 17.62 -2.27 4.00
N SER A 24 16.67 -2.71 3.19
CA SER A 24 16.92 -3.02 1.77
C SER A 24 17.33 -1.80 0.95
N ILE A 25 16.88 -0.61 1.35
CA ILE A 25 17.28 0.67 0.78
C ILE A 25 18.70 1.04 1.24
N ASN A 26 18.95 0.99 2.54
CA ASN A 26 20.22 1.47 3.13
C ASN A 26 21.39 0.54 2.87
N GLU A 27 21.17 -0.77 2.92
CA GLU A 27 22.21 -1.79 2.79
C GLU A 27 22.17 -2.55 1.45
N GLY A 28 21.08 -2.36 0.67
CA GLY A 28 20.84 -3.12 -0.56
C GLY A 28 20.72 -2.25 -1.82
N LEU A 29 20.01 -2.77 -2.80
CA LEU A 29 19.89 -2.21 -4.15
C LEU A 29 18.53 -1.53 -4.43
N VAL A 30 17.65 -1.46 -3.44
CA VAL A 30 16.33 -0.82 -3.61
C VAL A 30 16.51 0.69 -3.79
N ARG A 31 15.90 1.24 -4.84
CA ARG A 31 15.97 2.68 -5.16
C ARG A 31 14.60 3.28 -5.46
N SER A 32 13.55 2.49 -5.31
CA SER A 32 12.16 2.94 -5.39
C SER A 32 11.33 2.21 -4.36
N ALA A 33 10.32 2.86 -3.82
CA ALA A 33 9.39 2.24 -2.87
C ALA A 33 7.94 2.67 -3.11
N GLY A 34 7.01 1.87 -2.65
CA GLY A 34 5.58 2.14 -2.67
C GLY A 34 5.01 2.28 -1.26
N LEU A 35 4.39 3.41 -0.98
CA LEU A 35 3.73 3.71 0.28
C LEU A 35 2.22 3.51 0.15
N MET A 36 1.63 2.78 1.07
CA MET A 36 0.18 2.62 1.21
C MET A 36 -0.36 3.65 2.23
N PRO A 37 -0.89 4.79 1.79
CA PRO A 37 -1.23 5.90 2.69
C PRO A 37 -2.38 5.61 3.64
N ASN A 38 -3.22 4.63 3.31
CA ASN A 38 -4.36 4.24 4.15
C ASN A 38 -4.00 3.28 5.30
N MET A 39 -2.76 2.81 5.37
CA MET A 39 -2.35 1.85 6.38
C MET A 39 -1.92 2.54 7.69
N PRO A 40 -2.17 1.90 8.85
CA PRO A 40 -1.88 2.52 10.16
C PRO A 40 -0.42 2.89 10.38
N GLU A 41 0.51 2.16 9.76
CA GLU A 41 1.95 2.38 9.90
C GLU A 41 2.53 3.32 8.82
N ALA A 42 1.70 3.88 7.93
CA ALA A 42 2.14 4.66 6.78
C ALA A 42 3.04 5.85 7.16
N GLU A 43 2.67 6.60 8.19
CA GLU A 43 3.44 7.77 8.66
C GLU A 43 4.81 7.35 9.21
N ARG A 44 4.84 6.30 10.01
CA ARG A 44 6.10 5.77 10.53
C ARG A 44 6.96 5.15 9.43
N GLY A 45 6.36 4.37 8.55
CA GLY A 45 7.06 3.80 7.40
C GLY A 45 7.67 4.88 6.51
N TRP A 46 6.91 5.96 6.26
CA TRP A 46 7.44 7.13 5.56
C TRP A 46 8.66 7.73 6.26
N SER A 47 8.60 7.93 7.58
CA SER A 47 9.71 8.53 8.33
C SER A 47 11.02 7.74 8.24
N LEU A 48 10.94 6.43 8.04
CA LEU A 48 12.11 5.57 7.88
C LEU A 48 12.82 5.72 6.52
N VAL A 49 12.11 6.20 5.50
CA VAL A 49 12.63 6.26 4.11
C VAL A 49 12.68 7.67 3.53
N ALA A 50 12.10 8.67 4.19
CA ALA A 50 11.97 10.02 3.69
C ALA A 50 13.31 10.67 3.28
N GLU A 51 14.36 10.42 4.06
CA GLU A 51 15.70 10.99 3.83
C GLU A 51 16.63 10.06 3.01
N ALA A 52 16.12 8.94 2.52
CA ALA A 52 16.95 7.92 1.87
C ALA A 52 17.35 8.26 0.42
N GLY A 53 16.85 9.36 -0.14
CA GLY A 53 17.18 9.80 -1.50
C GLY A 53 16.68 8.87 -2.60
N ILE A 54 15.60 8.12 -2.34
CA ILE A 54 14.96 7.22 -3.30
C ILE A 54 13.64 7.80 -3.82
N ALA A 55 13.14 7.26 -4.93
CA ALA A 55 11.80 7.58 -5.40
C ALA A 55 10.75 6.83 -4.57
N VAL A 56 9.83 7.57 -3.93
CA VAL A 56 8.67 6.97 -3.25
C VAL A 56 7.40 7.41 -3.96
N GLY A 57 6.59 6.44 -4.36
CA GLY A 57 5.30 6.65 -4.99
C GLY A 57 4.16 6.08 -4.16
N GLN A 58 2.95 6.49 -4.50
CA GLN A 58 1.76 5.89 -3.92
C GLN A 58 1.62 4.44 -4.39
N HIS A 59 1.44 3.53 -3.44
CA HIS A 59 1.00 2.16 -3.68
C HIS A 59 -0.49 2.08 -3.36
N THR A 60 -1.32 2.23 -4.39
CA THR A 60 -2.77 2.25 -4.23
C THR A 60 -3.26 0.92 -3.68
N ASN A 61 -3.91 0.98 -2.53
CA ASN A 61 -4.46 -0.16 -1.83
C ASN A 61 -5.98 0.00 -1.68
N VAL A 62 -6.75 -0.95 -2.20
CA VAL A 62 -8.21 -0.99 -2.16
C VAL A 62 -8.73 -2.32 -1.62
N CYS A 63 -7.90 -3.10 -0.95
CA CYS A 63 -8.25 -4.43 -0.48
C CYS A 63 -7.71 -4.78 0.91
N LEU A 64 -7.21 -3.77 1.64
CA LEU A 64 -6.67 -3.97 2.98
C LEU A 64 -6.84 -2.70 3.83
N GLY A 65 -7.31 -2.86 5.07
CA GLY A 65 -7.47 -1.77 6.03
C GLY A 65 -8.62 -0.81 5.68
N LYS A 66 -8.62 0.35 6.30
CA LYS A 66 -9.65 1.37 6.12
C LYS A 66 -9.32 2.30 4.96
N PRO A 67 -10.31 2.86 4.27
CA PRO A 67 -10.09 3.86 3.22
C PRO A 67 -9.61 5.20 3.80
N CYS A 68 -8.88 5.98 3.00
CA CYS A 68 -8.68 7.40 3.25
C CYS A 68 -9.90 8.24 2.84
N ALA A 69 -10.69 7.76 1.89
CA ALA A 69 -11.94 8.41 1.47
C ALA A 69 -13.03 8.24 2.52
N ASP A 70 -14.04 9.12 2.47
CA ASP A 70 -15.24 8.98 3.29
C ASP A 70 -15.95 7.65 2.94
N PRO A 71 -16.16 6.75 3.92
CA PRO A 71 -16.84 5.47 3.71
C PRO A 71 -18.22 5.58 3.05
N VAL A 72 -18.91 6.68 3.28
CA VAL A 72 -20.24 6.94 2.68
C VAL A 72 -20.20 7.03 1.16
N LEU A 73 -19.04 7.42 0.60
CA LEU A 73 -18.86 7.56 -0.85
C LEU A 73 -18.55 6.23 -1.56
N ILE A 74 -18.12 5.22 -0.80
CA ILE A 74 -17.65 3.94 -1.36
C ILE A 74 -18.20 2.72 -0.61
N PRO A 75 -19.51 2.69 -0.28
CA PRO A 75 -20.05 1.65 0.61
C PRO A 75 -19.91 0.23 0.04
N SER A 76 -19.94 0.06 -1.28
CA SER A 76 -19.82 -1.24 -1.93
C SER A 76 -18.40 -1.83 -1.88
N MET A 77 -17.39 -1.02 -1.59
CA MET A 77 -16.00 -1.47 -1.44
C MET A 77 -15.66 -1.94 -0.02
N LEU A 78 -16.58 -1.74 0.93
CA LEU A 78 -16.31 -1.92 2.35
C LEU A 78 -17.13 -3.07 2.93
N ASN A 79 -16.55 -3.73 3.91
CA ASN A 79 -17.23 -4.71 4.75
C ASN A 79 -17.99 -4.01 5.90
N GLU A 80 -18.66 -4.79 6.74
CA GLU A 80 -19.43 -4.31 7.89
C GLU A 80 -18.60 -3.54 8.94
N ASN A 81 -17.29 -3.71 8.95
CA ASN A 81 -16.37 -3.01 9.85
C ASN A 81 -15.84 -1.69 9.26
N GLY A 82 -16.27 -1.31 8.06
CA GLY A 82 -15.79 -0.13 7.36
C GLY A 82 -14.38 -0.28 6.80
N GLU A 83 -13.92 -1.50 6.59
CA GLU A 83 -12.65 -1.83 5.98
C GLU A 83 -12.85 -2.33 4.54
N PHE A 84 -11.84 -2.17 3.70
CA PHE A 84 -11.89 -2.74 2.36
C PHE A 84 -12.16 -4.24 2.39
N HIS A 85 -12.96 -4.72 1.43
CA HIS A 85 -13.07 -6.14 1.18
C HIS A 85 -11.70 -6.75 0.86
N SER A 86 -11.52 -8.02 1.21
CA SER A 86 -10.30 -8.74 0.83
C SER A 86 -10.12 -8.76 -0.69
N SER A 87 -8.89 -8.91 -1.14
CA SER A 87 -8.59 -9.02 -2.57
C SER A 87 -9.34 -10.17 -3.26
N ARG A 88 -9.64 -11.23 -2.51
CA ARG A 88 -10.44 -12.36 -2.99
C ARG A 88 -11.88 -11.95 -3.23
N THR A 89 -12.52 -11.34 -2.23
CA THR A 89 -13.91 -10.88 -2.31
C THR A 89 -14.06 -9.83 -3.41
N PHE A 90 -13.13 -8.87 -3.49
CA PHE A 90 -13.08 -7.86 -4.54
C PHE A 90 -13.08 -8.49 -5.95
N ARG A 91 -12.22 -9.51 -6.18
CA ARG A 91 -12.16 -10.20 -7.47
C ARG A 91 -13.44 -10.98 -7.78
N GLU A 92 -14.10 -11.55 -6.77
CA GLU A 92 -15.37 -12.25 -6.95
C GLU A 92 -16.49 -11.29 -7.36
N HIS A 93 -16.58 -10.10 -6.73
CA HIS A 93 -17.52 -9.05 -7.11
C HIS A 93 -17.25 -8.56 -8.54
N PHE A 94 -16.01 -8.29 -8.87
CA PHE A 94 -15.63 -7.87 -10.23
C PHE A 94 -16.00 -8.90 -11.30
N LYS A 95 -15.77 -10.18 -11.03
CA LYS A 95 -16.15 -11.27 -11.96
C LYS A 95 -17.67 -11.36 -12.17
N ARG A 96 -18.46 -11.00 -11.16
CA ARG A 96 -19.92 -10.97 -11.26
C ARG A 96 -20.45 -9.70 -11.93
N GLY A 97 -19.58 -8.76 -12.26
CA GLY A 97 -19.98 -7.49 -12.87
C GLY A 97 -20.69 -6.56 -11.90
N GLU A 98 -20.48 -6.73 -10.59
CA GLU A 98 -21.08 -5.86 -9.58
C GLU A 98 -20.41 -4.48 -9.61
N GLU A 99 -21.20 -3.44 -9.48
CA GLU A 99 -20.71 -2.07 -9.35
C GLU A 99 -20.01 -1.91 -7.99
N LEU A 100 -18.78 -1.39 -7.99
CA LEU A 100 -17.96 -1.25 -6.79
C LEU A 100 -17.89 0.20 -6.27
N ILE A 101 -18.44 1.13 -6.99
CA ILE A 101 -18.48 2.56 -6.65
C ILE A 101 -19.87 3.13 -6.92
#